data_a36ecf28285217d110fdcb82cf51d132
#
_entry.id   a36ecf28285217d110fdcb82cf51d132
#
_cell.length_a   1.000
_cell.length_b   1.000
_cell.length_c   1.000
_cell.angle_alpha   90.00
_cell.angle_beta   90.00
_cell.angle_gamma   90.00
#
_symmetry.space_group_name_H-M   'P 1'
#
loop_
_entity.id
_entity.type
_entity.pdbx_description
1 polymer ?
#
loop_
_entity_poly.entity_id
_entity_poly.type
_entity_poly.pdbx_seq_one_letter_code
_entity_poly.pdbx_strand_id
1 'polypeptide(L)'
;MDRTNLQQAEVQLKNLETEYNRAKMLNETQSISKQAYDAAVTQYEVAKSNVDFLKENTRMLAPFNGVVTGKYFENGEVYTGAAFGGASKPSIIAIEKINPLKAYVNLSEQYFLSVKKGTKVELKSSLYPDRVFEGQVSIVYPTIDPASRTFTVEVKIPNDDEALRPGMYGTINFFIGNTETVVAPAIAVLKLQGANDRYVFINKNGKAKRVSVNLGKRFEDKIELISDEIQEGDELIVVGQGRVIDGSPITITQ
;
A
#
# COMPACT_ATOMS: atom_id res chain seq x y z
N MET A 1 33.97 -15.88 -6.87
CA MET A 1 34.57 -15.86 -8.23
C MET A 1 35.81 -14.98 -8.20
N ASP A 2 36.88 -15.43 -8.78
CA ASP A 2 38.20 -14.85 -8.58
C ASP A 2 38.43 -13.69 -9.55
N ARG A 3 38.88 -12.53 -9.06
CA ARG A 3 39.29 -11.39 -9.91
C ARG A 3 40.32 -11.79 -10.96
N THR A 4 41.13 -12.81 -10.67
CA THR A 4 42.11 -13.36 -11.57
C THR A 4 41.49 -13.93 -12.85
N ASN A 5 40.36 -14.64 -12.75
CA ASN A 5 39.67 -15.19 -13.90
C ASN A 5 39.08 -14.08 -14.81
N LEU A 6 38.56 -13.00 -14.23
CA LEU A 6 38.09 -11.86 -15.01
C LEU A 6 39.25 -11.19 -15.76
N GLN A 7 40.38 -10.97 -15.08
CA GLN A 7 41.56 -10.35 -15.68
C GLN A 7 42.12 -11.19 -16.83
N GLN A 8 42.17 -12.54 -16.69
CA GLN A 8 42.57 -13.43 -17.76
C GLN A 8 41.63 -13.36 -18.97
N ALA A 9 40.30 -13.36 -18.72
CA ALA A 9 39.32 -13.25 -19.79
C ALA A 9 39.39 -11.88 -20.52
N GLU A 10 39.64 -10.79 -19.80
CA GLU A 10 39.83 -9.46 -20.40
C GLU A 10 41.11 -9.41 -21.31
N VAL A 11 42.20 -10.04 -20.92
CA VAL A 11 43.38 -10.14 -21.77
C VAL A 11 43.10 -10.97 -23.03
N GLN A 12 42.38 -12.08 -22.90
CA GLN A 12 41.98 -12.91 -24.04
C GLN A 12 41.05 -12.14 -24.99
N LEU A 13 40.06 -11.42 -24.45
CA LEU A 13 39.16 -10.58 -25.24
C LEU A 13 39.94 -9.54 -26.05
N LYS A 14 40.90 -8.86 -25.44
CA LYS A 14 41.73 -7.86 -26.11
C LYS A 14 42.53 -8.44 -27.29
N ASN A 15 43.08 -9.65 -27.14
CA ASN A 15 43.78 -10.35 -28.23
C ASN A 15 42.81 -10.65 -29.39
N LEU A 16 41.65 -11.25 -29.08
CA LEU A 16 40.65 -11.60 -30.08
C LEU A 16 40.01 -10.35 -30.75
N GLU A 17 39.88 -9.26 -30.05
CA GLU A 17 39.49 -7.98 -30.62
C GLU A 17 40.46 -7.46 -31.65
N THR A 18 41.76 -7.61 -31.38
CA THR A 18 42.82 -7.24 -32.31
C THR A 18 42.77 -8.11 -33.58
N GLU A 19 42.55 -9.43 -33.43
CA GLU A 19 42.39 -10.36 -34.56
C GLU A 19 41.11 -10.08 -35.34
N TYR A 20 40.00 -9.84 -34.68
CA TYR A 20 38.75 -9.43 -35.33
C TYR A 20 38.93 -8.15 -36.15
N ASN A 21 39.55 -7.12 -35.60
CA ASN A 21 39.79 -5.85 -36.32
C ASN A 21 40.68 -6.04 -37.53
N ARG A 22 41.70 -6.90 -37.43
CA ARG A 22 42.57 -7.28 -38.58
C ARG A 22 41.77 -8.03 -39.65
N ALA A 23 40.96 -9.01 -39.25
CA ALA A 23 40.11 -9.77 -40.16
C ALA A 23 39.08 -8.89 -40.84
N LYS A 24 38.53 -7.92 -40.12
CA LYS A 24 37.59 -6.93 -40.67
C LYS A 24 38.21 -6.08 -41.76
N MET A 25 39.44 -5.55 -41.56
CA MET A 25 40.15 -4.78 -42.58
C MET A 25 40.48 -5.64 -43.84
N LEU A 26 40.87 -6.91 -43.62
CA LEU A 26 41.14 -7.83 -44.73
C LEU A 26 39.86 -8.23 -45.50
N ASN A 27 38.73 -8.31 -44.82
CA ASN A 27 37.47 -8.60 -45.44
C ASN A 27 36.97 -7.42 -46.30
N GLU A 28 37.17 -6.16 -45.86
CA GLU A 28 36.88 -4.97 -46.62
C GLU A 28 37.64 -4.90 -47.93
N THR A 29 38.87 -5.43 -47.94
CA THR A 29 39.71 -5.54 -49.17
C THR A 29 39.56 -6.87 -49.90
N GLN A 30 38.59 -7.72 -49.49
CA GLN A 30 38.35 -9.08 -50.04
C GLN A 30 39.59 -9.97 -49.99
N SER A 31 40.52 -9.72 -49.06
CA SER A 31 41.80 -10.44 -48.91
C SER A 31 41.71 -11.64 -47.98
N ILE A 32 40.54 -11.96 -47.45
CA ILE A 32 40.27 -13.08 -46.52
C ILE A 32 39.00 -13.82 -46.98
N SER A 33 38.92 -15.13 -46.70
CA SER A 33 37.70 -15.88 -46.95
C SER A 33 36.58 -15.49 -45.98
N LYS A 34 35.32 -15.55 -46.45
CA LYS A 34 34.19 -15.29 -45.58
C LYS A 34 34.16 -16.18 -44.32
N GLN A 35 34.51 -17.46 -44.49
CA GLN A 35 34.57 -18.41 -43.40
C GLN A 35 35.61 -17.99 -42.32
N ALA A 36 36.79 -17.49 -42.75
CA ALA A 36 37.81 -17.03 -41.80
C ALA A 36 37.39 -15.73 -41.07
N TYR A 37 36.66 -14.82 -41.78
CA TYR A 37 36.09 -13.63 -41.13
C TYR A 37 35.00 -14.01 -40.12
N ASP A 38 34.05 -14.86 -40.53
CA ASP A 38 32.96 -15.31 -39.64
C ASP A 38 33.49 -16.03 -38.38
N ALA A 39 34.57 -16.79 -38.52
CA ALA A 39 35.26 -17.43 -37.39
C ALA A 39 35.87 -16.40 -36.41
N ALA A 40 36.50 -15.34 -36.92
CA ALA A 40 37.06 -14.27 -36.09
C ALA A 40 35.98 -13.48 -35.36
N VAL A 41 34.87 -13.20 -36.03
CA VAL A 41 33.68 -12.56 -35.43
C VAL A 41 33.14 -13.40 -34.28
N THR A 42 32.92 -14.71 -34.52
CA THR A 42 32.35 -15.62 -33.51
C THR A 42 33.26 -15.74 -32.29
N GLN A 43 34.57 -15.86 -32.49
CA GLN A 43 35.52 -15.95 -31.37
C GLN A 43 35.54 -14.68 -30.52
N TYR A 44 35.50 -13.51 -31.15
CA TYR A 44 35.41 -12.24 -30.46
C TYR A 44 34.10 -12.11 -29.65
N GLU A 45 32.96 -12.46 -30.26
CA GLU A 45 31.65 -12.38 -29.59
C GLU A 45 31.54 -13.32 -28.38
N VAL A 46 32.05 -14.55 -28.51
CA VAL A 46 32.13 -15.52 -27.41
C VAL A 46 32.99 -15.00 -26.26
N ALA A 47 34.17 -14.47 -26.57
CA ALA A 47 35.07 -13.93 -25.56
C ALA A 47 34.44 -12.69 -24.86
N LYS A 48 33.78 -11.82 -25.62
CA LYS A 48 33.07 -10.67 -25.10
C LYS A 48 31.94 -11.08 -24.15
N SER A 49 31.12 -12.02 -24.56
CA SER A 49 30.04 -12.58 -23.74
C SER A 49 30.56 -13.18 -22.43
N ASN A 50 31.71 -13.88 -22.48
CA ASN A 50 32.33 -14.44 -21.30
C ASN A 50 32.85 -13.36 -20.32
N VAL A 51 33.46 -12.29 -20.84
CA VAL A 51 33.91 -11.16 -20.00
C VAL A 51 32.73 -10.44 -19.38
N ASP A 52 31.66 -10.20 -20.13
CA ASP A 52 30.45 -9.56 -19.64
C ASP A 52 29.80 -10.39 -18.51
N PHE A 53 29.69 -11.71 -18.69
CA PHE A 53 29.22 -12.63 -17.65
C PHE A 53 30.09 -12.59 -16.39
N LEU A 54 31.42 -12.60 -16.55
CA LEU A 54 32.34 -12.52 -15.41
C LEU A 54 32.24 -11.16 -14.68
N LYS A 55 32.08 -10.06 -15.42
CA LYS A 55 31.90 -8.72 -14.85
C LYS A 55 30.60 -8.62 -14.01
N GLU A 56 29.49 -9.10 -14.54
CA GLU A 56 28.22 -9.12 -13.82
C GLU A 56 28.29 -9.92 -12.51
N ASN A 57 29.03 -11.04 -12.53
CA ASN A 57 29.18 -11.91 -11.37
C ASN A 57 30.27 -11.48 -10.38
N THR A 58 31.18 -10.58 -10.79
CA THR A 58 32.27 -10.10 -9.94
C THR A 58 31.93 -8.77 -9.28
N ARG A 59 31.05 -7.96 -9.89
CA ARG A 59 30.62 -6.67 -9.38
C ARG A 59 29.10 -6.63 -9.27
N MET A 60 28.60 -6.92 -8.07
CA MET A 60 27.18 -6.79 -7.79
C MET A 60 26.82 -5.30 -7.66
N LEU A 61 25.87 -4.85 -8.47
CA LEU A 61 25.31 -3.52 -8.40
C LEU A 61 23.90 -3.59 -7.81
N ALA A 62 23.51 -2.53 -7.09
CA ALA A 62 22.14 -2.39 -6.64
C ALA A 62 21.19 -2.31 -7.86
N PRO A 63 20.15 -3.17 -7.95
CA PRO A 63 19.25 -3.19 -9.11
C PRO A 63 18.30 -2.00 -9.15
N PHE A 64 18.16 -1.26 -8.05
CA PHE A 64 17.33 -0.05 -7.92
C PHE A 64 17.88 0.86 -6.83
N ASN A 65 17.43 2.13 -6.83
CA ASN A 65 17.73 3.08 -5.78
C ASN A 65 16.91 2.77 -4.52
N GLY A 66 17.56 2.65 -3.38
CA GLY A 66 16.92 2.32 -2.11
C GLY A 66 17.86 2.54 -0.93
N VAL A 67 17.35 2.26 0.27
CA VAL A 67 18.10 2.32 1.52
C VAL A 67 18.58 0.92 1.88
N VAL A 68 19.84 0.81 2.31
CA VAL A 68 20.38 -0.45 2.82
C VAL A 68 19.78 -0.71 4.21
N THR A 69 19.00 -1.78 4.31
CA THR A 69 18.32 -2.16 5.56
C THR A 69 19.03 -3.29 6.30
N GLY A 70 19.93 -3.98 5.62
CA GLY A 70 20.75 -5.02 6.24
C GLY A 70 22.06 -5.25 5.51
N LYS A 71 23.13 -5.45 6.25
CA LYS A 71 24.43 -5.90 5.77
C LYS A 71 24.78 -7.18 6.54
N TYR A 72 24.95 -8.28 5.86
CA TYR A 72 25.08 -9.60 6.47
C TYR A 72 26.49 -10.19 6.32
N PHE A 73 27.33 -9.58 5.48
CA PHE A 73 28.71 -9.98 5.26
C PHE A 73 29.66 -8.80 5.39
N GLU A 74 30.81 -9.03 6.01
CA GLU A 74 31.90 -8.06 6.12
C GLU A 74 32.94 -8.23 5.02
N ASN A 75 33.79 -7.20 4.85
CA ASN A 75 34.86 -7.25 3.89
C ASN A 75 35.86 -8.35 4.26
N GLY A 76 36.15 -9.24 3.34
CA GLY A 76 37.07 -10.37 3.54
C GLY A 76 36.37 -11.68 3.90
N GLU A 77 35.09 -11.68 4.20
CA GLU A 77 34.34 -12.91 4.41
C GLU A 77 34.05 -13.64 3.10
N VAL A 78 34.06 -14.97 3.16
CA VAL A 78 33.79 -15.81 2.00
C VAL A 78 32.32 -16.06 1.82
N TYR A 79 31.76 -15.56 0.73
CA TYR A 79 30.38 -15.83 0.33
C TYR A 79 30.32 -17.06 -0.58
N THR A 80 29.80 -18.16 -0.08
CA THR A 80 29.69 -19.42 -0.84
C THR A 80 28.47 -19.51 -1.74
N GLY A 81 27.48 -18.65 -1.55
CA GLY A 81 26.20 -18.69 -2.29
C GLY A 81 25.35 -19.94 -2.04
N ALA A 82 25.80 -20.82 -1.16
CA ALA A 82 25.11 -22.06 -0.82
C ALA A 82 24.07 -21.81 0.28
N ALA A 83 22.88 -22.39 0.13
CA ALA A 83 21.89 -22.44 1.19
C ALA A 83 22.31 -23.49 2.22
N PHE A 84 22.51 -23.09 3.48
CA PHE A 84 22.74 -24.02 4.57
C PHE A 84 21.39 -24.48 5.16
N GLY A 85 21.18 -25.80 5.22
CA GLY A 85 20.07 -26.39 5.99
C GLY A 85 18.67 -26.09 5.45
N GLY A 86 18.47 -25.93 4.13
CA GLY A 86 17.14 -25.73 3.54
C GLY A 86 16.63 -24.29 3.61
N ALA A 87 17.41 -23.35 4.14
CA ALA A 87 17.10 -21.93 4.13
C ALA A 87 17.35 -21.32 2.72
N SER A 88 16.71 -20.19 2.44
CA SER A 88 16.99 -19.40 1.22
C SER A 88 18.46 -18.98 1.18
N LYS A 89 19.00 -18.74 -0.05
CA LYS A 89 20.37 -18.25 -0.23
C LYS A 89 20.61 -17.04 0.67
N PRO A 90 21.73 -17.01 1.42
CA PRO A 90 22.03 -15.87 2.29
C PRO A 90 22.18 -14.60 1.46
N SER A 91 21.54 -13.52 1.90
CA SER A 91 21.68 -12.20 1.30
C SER A 91 23.00 -11.57 1.75
N ILE A 92 23.72 -10.91 0.84
CA ILE A 92 24.91 -10.11 1.21
C ILE A 92 24.48 -8.78 1.79
N ILE A 93 23.56 -8.10 1.11
CA ILE A 93 22.97 -6.81 1.48
C ILE A 93 21.47 -6.88 1.20
N ALA A 94 20.67 -6.33 2.10
CA ALA A 94 19.26 -6.05 1.84
C ALA A 94 19.07 -4.57 1.51
N ILE A 95 18.35 -4.31 0.42
CA ILE A 95 18.05 -2.95 -0.04
C ILE A 95 16.53 -2.85 -0.15
N GLU A 96 15.94 -1.83 0.43
CA GLU A 96 14.51 -1.57 0.38
C GLU A 96 14.22 -0.20 -0.25
N LYS A 97 13.18 -0.16 -1.06
CA LYS A 97 12.64 1.10 -1.58
C LYS A 97 11.62 1.63 -0.58
N ILE A 98 11.97 2.69 0.13
CA ILE A 98 11.14 3.28 1.19
C ILE A 98 10.31 4.50 0.72
N ASN A 99 10.42 4.89 -0.54
CA ASN A 99 9.60 5.91 -1.15
C ASN A 99 9.11 5.48 -2.56
N PRO A 100 7.77 5.40 -2.79
CA PRO A 100 6.72 5.44 -1.77
C PRO A 100 6.72 4.19 -0.90
N LEU A 101 6.26 4.32 0.34
CA LEU A 101 5.96 3.17 1.19
C LEU A 101 4.66 2.50 0.75
N LYS A 102 4.60 1.19 0.98
CA LYS A 102 3.41 0.38 0.74
C LYS A 102 2.91 -0.18 2.07
N ALA A 103 1.62 -0.06 2.30
CA ALA A 103 0.94 -0.70 3.41
C ALA A 103 -0.12 -1.67 2.86
N TYR A 104 -0.20 -2.85 3.44
CA TYR A 104 -1.24 -3.83 3.14
C TYR A 104 -2.25 -3.84 4.27
N VAL A 105 -3.51 -3.61 3.94
CA VAL A 105 -4.60 -3.49 4.91
C VAL A 105 -5.70 -4.46 4.54
N ASN A 106 -6.17 -5.22 5.52
CA ASN A 106 -7.32 -6.10 5.36
C ASN A 106 -8.58 -5.37 5.80
N LEU A 107 -9.52 -5.22 4.88
CA LEU A 107 -10.81 -4.56 5.09
C LEU A 107 -11.95 -5.55 5.03
N SER A 108 -13.01 -5.34 5.83
CA SER A 108 -14.22 -6.17 5.79
C SER A 108 -14.88 -6.14 4.41
N GLU A 109 -15.40 -7.29 3.95
CA GLU A 109 -16.06 -7.48 2.65
C GLU A 109 -17.17 -6.45 2.37
N GLN A 110 -17.84 -5.93 3.40
CA GLN A 110 -18.89 -4.92 3.25
C GLN A 110 -18.42 -3.63 2.56
N TYR A 111 -17.11 -3.33 2.62
CA TYR A 111 -16.53 -2.14 2.01
C TYR A 111 -16.00 -2.38 0.59
N PHE A 112 -16.10 -3.61 0.08
CA PHE A 112 -15.50 -3.99 -1.21
C PHE A 112 -15.96 -3.12 -2.38
N LEU A 113 -17.25 -2.78 -2.42
CA LEU A 113 -17.81 -1.92 -3.47
C LEU A 113 -17.47 -0.44 -3.30
N SER A 114 -17.18 -0.03 -2.07
CA SER A 114 -16.92 1.38 -1.72
C SER A 114 -15.46 1.77 -1.88
N VAL A 115 -14.54 0.82 -1.65
CA VAL A 115 -13.08 1.07 -1.76
C VAL A 115 -12.63 0.79 -3.19
N LYS A 116 -12.06 1.79 -3.83
CA LYS A 116 -11.56 1.70 -5.22
C LYS A 116 -10.12 2.20 -5.31
N LYS A 117 -9.44 1.86 -6.40
CA LYS A 117 -8.15 2.47 -6.71
C LYS A 117 -8.29 4.00 -6.75
N GLY A 118 -7.39 4.70 -6.07
CA GLY A 118 -7.43 6.16 -5.91
C GLY A 118 -8.21 6.65 -4.69
N THR A 119 -8.88 5.76 -3.92
CA THR A 119 -9.48 6.14 -2.63
C THR A 119 -8.41 6.77 -1.74
N LYS A 120 -8.67 7.98 -1.26
CA LYS A 120 -7.77 8.71 -0.36
C LYS A 120 -7.72 8.03 0.99
N VAL A 121 -6.54 8.05 1.59
CA VAL A 121 -6.31 7.54 2.94
C VAL A 121 -5.41 8.46 3.73
N GLU A 122 -5.51 8.40 5.04
CA GLU A 122 -4.63 9.07 5.99
C GLU A 122 -3.99 8.03 6.91
N LEU A 123 -2.68 8.04 7.00
CA LEU A 123 -1.93 7.27 7.98
C LEU A 123 -1.59 8.17 9.17
N LYS A 124 -1.92 7.71 10.37
CA LYS A 124 -1.51 8.28 11.65
C LYS A 124 -0.61 7.29 12.38
N SER A 125 0.54 7.78 12.84
CA SER A 125 1.50 6.98 13.60
C SER A 125 1.65 7.56 15.01
N SER A 126 1.76 6.69 16.00
CA SER A 126 2.03 7.13 17.39
C SER A 126 3.39 7.81 17.56
N LEU A 127 4.32 7.56 16.65
CA LEU A 127 5.65 8.24 16.66
C LEU A 127 5.58 9.68 16.18
N TYR A 128 4.53 10.03 15.42
CA TYR A 128 4.30 11.38 14.90
C TYR A 128 2.85 11.79 15.18
N PRO A 129 2.49 12.09 16.45
CA PRO A 129 1.10 12.32 16.86
C PRO A 129 0.46 13.54 16.16
N ASP A 130 1.26 14.56 15.88
CA ASP A 130 0.80 15.81 15.28
C ASP A 130 0.89 15.81 13.74
N ARG A 131 1.26 14.68 13.14
CA ARG A 131 1.44 14.56 11.70
C ARG A 131 0.56 13.49 11.08
N VAL A 132 -0.11 13.87 10.00
CA VAL A 132 -0.89 12.98 9.15
C VAL A 132 -0.16 12.77 7.84
N PHE A 133 -0.02 11.53 7.42
CA PHE A 133 0.57 11.16 6.15
C PHE A 133 -0.53 10.79 5.17
N GLU A 134 -0.66 11.56 4.11
CA GLU A 134 -1.64 11.31 3.07
C GLU A 134 -1.17 10.21 2.11
N GLY A 135 -2.11 9.38 1.68
CA GLY A 135 -1.85 8.32 0.73
C GLY A 135 -3.09 7.99 -0.10
N GLN A 136 -2.96 6.97 -0.93
CA GLN A 136 -4.07 6.49 -1.74
C GLN A 136 -3.99 4.98 -1.96
N VAL A 137 -5.15 4.37 -2.16
CA VAL A 137 -5.27 2.97 -2.57
C VAL A 137 -4.67 2.80 -3.96
N SER A 138 -3.68 1.95 -4.10
CA SER A 138 -3.03 1.62 -5.37
C SER A 138 -3.61 0.37 -6.00
N ILE A 139 -3.92 -0.65 -5.20
CA ILE A 139 -4.47 -1.93 -5.64
C ILE A 139 -5.56 -2.37 -4.66
N VAL A 140 -6.68 -2.83 -5.20
CA VAL A 140 -7.70 -3.60 -4.47
C VAL A 140 -7.59 -5.02 -4.98
N TYR A 141 -7.25 -5.96 -4.11
CA TYR A 141 -7.16 -7.37 -4.49
C TYR A 141 -8.57 -7.96 -4.60
N PRO A 142 -8.87 -8.69 -5.68
CA PRO A 142 -10.23 -9.16 -5.97
C PRO A 142 -10.66 -10.37 -5.11
N THR A 143 -9.73 -10.94 -4.33
CA THR A 143 -9.98 -12.14 -3.55
C THR A 143 -10.42 -11.78 -2.13
N ILE A 144 -11.52 -12.40 -1.69
CA ILE A 144 -12.00 -12.33 -0.31
C ILE A 144 -11.56 -13.59 0.42
N ASP A 145 -10.92 -13.43 1.56
CA ASP A 145 -10.58 -14.54 2.46
C ASP A 145 -11.87 -15.02 3.16
N PRO A 146 -12.29 -16.28 2.95
CA PRO A 146 -13.55 -16.76 3.51
C PRO A 146 -13.51 -16.97 5.03
N ALA A 147 -12.32 -17.12 5.62
CA ALA A 147 -12.17 -17.34 7.05
C ALA A 147 -12.33 -16.04 7.84
N SER A 148 -11.70 -14.98 7.35
CA SER A 148 -11.75 -13.64 7.99
C SER A 148 -12.83 -12.72 7.42
N ARG A 149 -13.42 -13.05 6.25
CA ARG A 149 -14.33 -12.20 5.47
C ARG A 149 -13.75 -10.84 5.19
N THR A 150 -12.47 -10.81 4.80
CA THR A 150 -11.75 -9.59 4.47
C THR A 150 -11.16 -9.67 3.07
N PHE A 151 -10.93 -8.51 2.47
CA PHE A 151 -10.13 -8.36 1.26
C PHE A 151 -8.94 -7.45 1.54
N THR A 152 -7.86 -7.67 0.82
CA THR A 152 -6.62 -6.90 1.00
C THR A 152 -6.60 -5.72 0.04
N VAL A 153 -6.14 -4.59 0.52
CA VAL A 153 -5.80 -3.41 -0.28
C VAL A 153 -4.34 -3.03 -0.10
N GLU A 154 -3.68 -2.62 -1.19
CA GLU A 154 -2.36 -1.99 -1.15
C GLU A 154 -2.57 -0.48 -1.16
N VAL A 155 -2.03 0.18 -0.15
CA VAL A 155 -2.00 1.64 -0.03
C VAL A 155 -0.59 2.13 -0.31
N LYS A 156 -0.45 3.17 -1.12
CA LYS A 156 0.81 3.89 -1.34
C LYS A 156 0.80 5.20 -0.58
N ILE A 157 1.86 5.44 0.18
CA ILE A 157 2.07 6.63 0.99
C ILE A 157 3.40 7.25 0.55
N PRO A 158 3.39 8.48 0.00
CA PRO A 158 4.62 9.23 -0.29
C PRO A 158 5.45 9.41 0.98
N ASN A 159 6.77 9.31 0.85
CA ASN A 159 7.71 9.36 1.96
C ASN A 159 8.99 10.08 1.54
N ASP A 160 8.84 11.27 0.98
CA ASP A 160 9.95 12.02 0.37
C ASP A 160 10.99 12.48 1.40
N ASP A 161 10.55 12.73 2.63
CA ASP A 161 11.41 13.08 3.78
C ASP A 161 11.92 11.86 4.56
N GLU A 162 11.58 10.66 4.10
CA GLU A 162 11.96 9.38 4.72
C GLU A 162 11.62 9.28 6.22
N ALA A 163 10.62 10.01 6.70
CA ALA A 163 10.18 9.99 8.09
C ALA A 163 9.58 8.63 8.49
N LEU A 164 8.82 8.03 7.59
CA LEU A 164 8.27 6.70 7.81
C LEU A 164 9.31 5.62 7.49
N ARG A 165 9.34 4.58 8.32
CA ARG A 165 10.23 3.42 8.13
C ARG A 165 9.41 2.14 7.96
N PRO A 166 9.86 1.19 7.13
CA PRO A 166 9.25 -0.13 7.08
C PRO A 166 9.20 -0.76 8.47
N GLY A 167 8.09 -1.43 8.78
CA GLY A 167 7.86 -2.04 10.10
C GLY A 167 7.26 -1.11 11.16
N MET A 168 7.07 0.19 10.85
CA MET A 168 6.33 1.08 11.76
C MET A 168 4.87 0.69 11.84
N TYR A 169 4.31 0.85 13.05
CA TYR A 169 2.89 0.68 13.29
C TYR A 169 2.13 1.99 13.07
N GLY A 170 0.93 1.89 12.48
CA GLY A 170 0.08 3.04 12.24
C GLY A 170 -1.38 2.65 11.99
N THR A 171 -2.26 3.64 12.12
CA THR A 171 -3.68 3.51 11.80
C THR A 171 -3.96 4.19 10.47
N ILE A 172 -4.65 3.50 9.57
CA ILE A 172 -5.03 4.04 8.25
C ILE A 172 -6.53 4.29 8.23
N ASN A 173 -6.91 5.54 8.00
CA ASN A 173 -8.30 5.97 7.80
C ASN A 173 -8.58 6.03 6.30
N PHE A 174 -9.67 5.43 5.86
CA PHE A 174 -10.13 5.41 4.47
C PHE A 174 -11.28 6.39 4.28
N PHE A 175 -11.21 7.24 3.26
CA PHE A 175 -12.30 8.15 2.86
C PHE A 175 -13.10 7.50 1.74
N ILE A 176 -14.12 6.71 2.13
CA ILE A 176 -14.91 5.88 1.21
C ILE A 176 -16.20 6.54 0.71
N GLY A 177 -16.34 7.83 0.94
CA GLY A 177 -17.47 8.65 0.50
C GLY A 177 -18.14 9.37 1.66
N ASN A 178 -19.00 10.32 1.29
CA ASN A 178 -19.89 11.00 2.21
C ASN A 178 -21.30 10.43 2.02
N THR A 179 -21.95 10.10 3.11
CA THR A 179 -23.38 9.76 3.13
C THR A 179 -24.09 10.89 3.85
N GLU A 180 -25.05 11.50 3.19
CA GLU A 180 -25.94 12.42 3.87
C GLU A 180 -26.82 11.64 4.84
N THR A 181 -26.82 12.02 6.09
CA THR A 181 -27.57 11.33 7.13
C THR A 181 -28.06 12.33 8.17
N VAL A 182 -29.18 12.04 8.77
CA VAL A 182 -29.70 12.85 9.86
C VAL A 182 -29.00 12.47 11.15
N VAL A 183 -28.36 13.44 11.79
CA VAL A 183 -27.70 13.26 13.09
C VAL A 183 -28.43 14.07 14.15
N ALA A 184 -28.60 13.46 15.32
CA ALA A 184 -29.27 14.08 16.44
C ALA A 184 -28.45 13.92 17.73
N PRO A 185 -28.62 14.80 18.73
CA PRO A 185 -28.05 14.59 20.05
C PRO A 185 -28.47 13.24 20.61
N ALA A 186 -27.52 12.44 21.09
CA ALA A 186 -27.80 11.09 21.61
C ALA A 186 -28.78 11.10 22.79
N ILE A 187 -28.85 12.22 23.53
CA ILE A 187 -29.76 12.41 24.64
C ILE A 187 -31.24 12.41 24.20
N ALA A 188 -31.54 12.77 22.95
CA ALA A 188 -32.90 12.78 22.41
C ALA A 188 -33.46 11.37 22.14
N VAL A 189 -32.61 10.37 22.06
CA VAL A 189 -32.99 8.99 21.75
C VAL A 189 -33.49 8.28 23.00
N LEU A 190 -34.68 7.80 22.94
CA LEU A 190 -35.31 7.04 24.02
C LEU A 190 -35.39 5.56 23.67
N LYS A 191 -35.36 4.72 24.71
CA LYS A 191 -35.56 3.26 24.59
C LYS A 191 -36.93 2.90 25.05
N LEU A 192 -37.65 2.09 24.25
CA LEU A 192 -38.95 1.54 24.68
C LEU A 192 -38.68 0.50 25.78
N GLN A 193 -39.38 0.63 26.91
CA GLN A 193 -39.28 -0.32 28.02
C GLN A 193 -39.77 -1.71 27.55
N GLY A 194 -38.95 -2.74 27.78
CA GLY A 194 -39.26 -4.10 27.39
C GLY A 194 -38.95 -4.47 25.94
N ALA A 195 -38.47 -3.54 25.13
CA ALA A 195 -38.04 -3.80 23.74
C ALA A 195 -36.68 -3.17 23.45
N ASN A 196 -36.06 -3.60 22.34
CA ASN A 196 -34.83 -2.95 21.86
C ASN A 196 -35.05 -1.75 20.95
N ASP A 197 -36.33 -1.44 20.71
CA ASP A 197 -36.74 -0.34 19.83
C ASP A 197 -36.31 1.01 20.39
N ARG A 198 -35.85 1.86 19.49
CA ARG A 198 -35.48 3.24 19.78
C ARG A 198 -36.45 4.17 19.11
N TYR A 199 -36.72 5.31 19.76
CA TYR A 199 -37.56 6.31 19.21
C TYR A 199 -37.11 7.70 19.65
N VAL A 200 -37.57 8.70 18.92
CA VAL A 200 -37.42 10.13 19.22
C VAL A 200 -38.77 10.81 19.17
N PHE A 201 -38.85 11.97 19.76
CA PHE A 201 -40.02 12.84 19.60
C PHE A 201 -39.64 14.02 18.72
N ILE A 202 -40.45 14.27 17.69
CA ILE A 202 -40.41 15.48 16.86
C ILE A 202 -41.59 16.37 17.10
N ASN A 203 -41.42 17.68 16.94
CA ASN A 203 -42.51 18.63 16.93
C ASN A 203 -43.23 18.57 15.58
N LYS A 204 -44.49 18.23 15.57
CA LYS A 204 -45.34 18.32 14.38
C LYS A 204 -46.56 19.17 14.70
N ASN A 205 -46.57 20.42 14.20
CA ASN A 205 -47.65 21.37 14.40
C ASN A 205 -48.02 21.62 15.89
N GLY A 206 -47.01 21.79 16.75
CA GLY A 206 -47.21 22.05 18.19
C GLY A 206 -47.56 20.80 19.01
N LYS A 207 -47.45 19.61 18.43
CA LYS A 207 -47.67 18.33 19.11
C LYS A 207 -46.43 17.44 18.98
N ALA A 208 -46.17 16.68 20.03
CA ALA A 208 -45.11 15.67 19.98
C ALA A 208 -45.55 14.47 19.17
N LYS A 209 -44.81 14.13 18.14
CA LYS A 209 -44.97 12.89 17.37
C LYS A 209 -43.80 11.93 17.70
N ARG A 210 -44.16 10.72 18.14
CA ARG A 210 -43.20 9.68 18.35
C ARG A 210 -42.80 9.04 17.01
N VAL A 211 -41.51 8.98 16.72
CA VAL A 211 -40.95 8.36 15.51
C VAL A 211 -39.97 7.27 15.90
N SER A 212 -40.20 6.08 15.39
CA SER A 212 -39.26 4.95 15.55
C SER A 212 -38.03 5.17 14.70
N VAL A 213 -36.85 4.87 15.29
CA VAL A 213 -35.58 5.09 14.63
C VAL A 213 -34.66 3.90 14.81
N ASN A 214 -33.89 3.55 13.79
CA ASN A 214 -32.70 2.72 13.91
C ASN A 214 -31.49 3.62 14.13
N LEU A 215 -30.56 3.17 14.95
CA LEU A 215 -29.34 3.92 15.23
C LEU A 215 -28.24 3.49 14.30
N GLY A 216 -27.59 4.46 13.67
CA GLY A 216 -26.39 4.26 12.88
C GLY A 216 -25.11 4.57 13.66
N LYS A 217 -24.18 5.29 13.02
CA LYS A 217 -22.89 5.66 13.61
C LYS A 217 -23.03 6.70 14.71
N ARG A 218 -22.17 6.60 15.72
CA ARG A 218 -22.08 7.60 16.79
C ARG A 218 -20.93 8.55 16.53
N PHE A 219 -21.19 9.85 16.66
CA PHE A 219 -20.24 10.95 16.50
C PHE A 219 -20.22 11.76 17.80
N GLU A 220 -19.30 11.44 18.70
CA GLU A 220 -19.17 12.09 20.02
C GLU A 220 -20.49 12.07 20.80
N ASP A 221 -21.15 13.23 20.89
CA ASP A 221 -22.43 13.46 21.55
C ASP A 221 -23.65 13.26 20.65
N LYS A 222 -23.44 13.06 19.35
CA LYS A 222 -24.47 12.86 18.33
C LYS A 222 -24.53 11.42 17.84
N ILE A 223 -25.68 11.03 17.35
CA ILE A 223 -25.91 9.72 16.77
C ILE A 223 -26.72 9.84 15.48
N GLU A 224 -26.38 9.03 14.52
CA GLU A 224 -27.10 8.89 13.26
C GLU A 224 -28.47 8.24 13.50
N LEU A 225 -29.52 8.89 12.99
CA LEU A 225 -30.88 8.40 13.00
C LEU A 225 -31.24 7.90 11.60
N ILE A 226 -31.62 6.64 11.51
CA ILE A 226 -32.08 6.02 10.28
C ILE A 226 -33.58 5.81 10.39
N SER A 227 -34.36 6.63 9.68
CA SER A 227 -35.83 6.55 9.63
C SER A 227 -36.33 7.24 8.39
N ASP A 228 -37.37 6.69 7.77
CA ASP A 228 -38.03 7.31 6.61
C ASP A 228 -38.96 8.49 7.01
N GLU A 229 -39.21 8.62 8.31
CA GLU A 229 -40.13 9.63 8.84
C GLU A 229 -39.45 10.90 9.37
N ILE A 230 -38.12 10.93 9.38
CA ILE A 230 -37.33 12.08 9.85
C ILE A 230 -36.54 12.68 8.69
N GLN A 231 -36.64 13.99 8.57
CA GLN A 231 -35.96 14.78 7.55
C GLN A 231 -35.09 15.87 8.18
N GLU A 232 -34.16 16.39 7.41
CA GLU A 232 -33.39 17.56 7.80
C GLU A 232 -34.34 18.76 7.99
N GLY A 233 -34.18 19.44 9.14
CA GLY A 233 -35.05 20.56 9.50
C GLY A 233 -36.21 20.21 10.44
N ASP A 234 -36.45 18.92 10.72
CA ASP A 234 -37.43 18.54 11.74
C ASP A 234 -36.95 18.98 13.13
N GLU A 235 -37.88 19.57 13.90
CA GLU A 235 -37.62 20.00 15.27
C GLU A 235 -37.69 18.83 16.24
N LEU A 236 -36.54 18.47 16.79
CA LEU A 236 -36.36 17.34 17.70
C LEU A 236 -36.56 17.80 19.16
N ILE A 237 -37.32 17.06 19.95
CA ILE A 237 -37.51 17.32 21.38
C ILE A 237 -36.28 16.74 22.14
N VAL A 238 -35.43 17.62 22.66
CA VAL A 238 -34.18 17.26 23.34
C VAL A 238 -34.29 17.36 24.85
N VAL A 239 -35.21 18.23 25.33
CA VAL A 239 -35.46 18.47 26.76
C VAL A 239 -36.88 18.11 27.09
N GLY A 240 -37.09 17.38 28.20
CA GLY A 240 -38.42 16.93 28.61
C GLY A 240 -38.93 15.67 27.90
N GLN A 241 -38.16 15.12 26.97
CA GLN A 241 -38.52 13.97 26.12
C GLN A 241 -39.03 12.75 26.92
N GLY A 242 -38.52 12.53 28.13
CA GLY A 242 -38.95 11.40 28.97
C GLY A 242 -40.35 11.58 29.64
N ARG A 243 -40.96 12.77 29.55
CA ARG A 243 -42.28 13.07 30.10
C ARG A 243 -43.36 13.24 29.04
N VAL A 244 -42.94 13.26 27.77
CA VAL A 244 -43.83 13.48 26.64
C VAL A 244 -44.43 12.16 26.17
N ILE A 245 -45.72 12.20 25.83
CA ILE A 245 -46.43 11.07 25.23
C ILE A 245 -46.80 11.48 23.79
N ASP A 246 -46.96 10.50 22.91
CA ASP A 246 -47.36 10.74 21.54
C ASP A 246 -48.68 11.55 21.46
N GLY A 247 -48.69 12.63 20.67
CA GLY A 247 -49.79 13.55 20.54
C GLY A 247 -49.92 14.65 21.62
N SER A 248 -49.01 14.66 22.64
CA SER A 248 -49.03 15.71 23.68
C SER A 248 -48.77 17.09 23.08
N PRO A 249 -49.48 18.13 23.53
CA PRO A 249 -49.14 19.50 23.18
C PRO A 249 -47.78 19.86 23.76
N ILE A 250 -46.97 20.57 22.98
CA ILE A 250 -45.65 21.03 23.40
C ILE A 250 -45.56 22.55 23.34
N THR A 251 -44.81 23.09 24.29
CA THR A 251 -44.47 24.51 24.31
C THR A 251 -42.97 24.63 24.16
N ILE A 252 -42.51 25.37 23.15
CA ILE A 252 -41.09 25.63 22.93
C ILE A 252 -40.64 26.68 23.95
N THR A 253 -39.77 26.31 24.85
CA THR A 253 -39.06 27.26 25.72
C THR A 253 -37.69 27.52 25.09
N GLN A 254 -37.44 28.79 24.76
CA GLN A 254 -36.12 29.25 24.30
C GLN A 254 -35.09 29.19 25.40
#